data_8646fe9e98656cca795297d61cc7cdb5
#
_entry.id   8646fe9e98656cca795297d61cc7cdb5
#
_cell.length_a   1.000
_cell.length_b   1.000
_cell.length_c   1.000
_cell.angle_alpha   90.00
_cell.angle_beta   90.00
_cell.angle_gamma   90.00
#
_symmetry.space_group_name_H-M   'P 1'
#
loop_
_entity.id
_entity.type
_entity.pdbx_description
1 polymer ?
#
loop_
_entity_poly.entity_id
_entity_poly.type
_entity_poly.pdbx_seq_one_letter_code
_entity_poly.pdbx_strand_id
1 'polypeptide(L)'
;MGIDLGVIESGGSVACNLFSLAIMSKFETIVLIGQDLAYPNKKGHSSASYDSESNIDIESGKYFKVEDIYGNHVYTEGNMNAYRKWFEATISRNPSIRFIDATEGGAKIKGTEIMTLSSVINECCNKLSEKNWIKIVNDCPKLMNKEQRKQAIEILGKMPQNLEYLKEMLDDGMETIERIRNNKGELENDEIKKSIQEIMEINSVLQDSLEAKILGMYNAETGYTVAMSAYRVKEDIKSDVDDIVKMCEMSYKGYLQAIENMQVDYNNYIDLTKLN
;
A
#
# COMPACT_ATOMS: atom_id res chain seq x y z
N MET A 1 -3.93 -15.52 -11.96
CA MET A 1 -4.16 -15.02 -13.34
C MET A 1 -2.94 -15.13 -14.25
N GLY A 2 -1.81 -15.62 -13.78
CA GLY A 2 -0.66 -15.99 -14.62
C GLY A 2 0.09 -14.89 -15.35
N ILE A 3 -0.36 -13.64 -15.28
CA ILE A 3 0.37 -12.49 -15.79
C ILE A 3 0.81 -11.67 -14.58
N ASP A 4 2.11 -11.59 -14.37
CA ASP A 4 2.67 -10.62 -13.44
C ASP A 4 2.56 -9.24 -14.09
N LEU A 5 1.60 -8.44 -13.64
CA LEU A 5 1.42 -7.06 -14.09
C LEU A 5 2.45 -6.12 -13.44
N GLY A 6 3.32 -6.63 -12.58
CA GLY A 6 4.20 -5.86 -11.73
C GLY A 6 3.47 -5.24 -10.55
N VAL A 7 4.24 -4.75 -9.61
CA VAL A 7 3.74 -4.05 -8.43
C VAL A 7 4.11 -2.58 -8.54
N ILE A 8 3.13 -1.71 -8.35
CA ILE A 8 3.40 -0.28 -8.16
C ILE A 8 3.85 -0.08 -6.71
N GLU A 9 5.07 0.43 -6.50
CA GLU A 9 5.51 0.80 -5.15
C GLU A 9 4.50 1.77 -4.53
N SER A 10 4.02 1.43 -3.34
CA SER A 10 3.10 2.27 -2.58
C SER A 10 3.82 2.97 -1.43
N GLY A 11 3.71 4.28 -1.38
CA GLY A 11 4.20 5.10 -0.25
C GLY A 11 3.10 5.46 0.75
N GLY A 12 1.92 4.83 0.64
CA GLY A 12 0.80 5.05 1.54
C GLY A 12 -0.17 6.17 1.11
N SER A 13 0.03 6.80 -0.03
CA SER A 13 -0.90 7.77 -0.60
C SER A 13 -1.12 7.55 -2.10
N VAL A 14 -2.25 8.02 -2.62
CA VAL A 14 -2.56 7.97 -4.07
C VAL A 14 -1.49 8.70 -4.88
N ALA A 15 -0.96 9.81 -4.36
CA ALA A 15 0.11 10.57 -5.03
C ALA A 15 1.40 9.75 -5.15
N CYS A 16 1.75 8.95 -4.12
CA CYS A 16 2.88 8.02 -4.19
C CYS A 16 2.68 6.97 -5.29
N ASN A 17 1.47 6.42 -5.41
CA ASN A 17 1.16 5.44 -6.45
C ASN A 17 1.26 6.05 -7.85
N LEU A 18 0.72 7.25 -8.07
CA LEU A 18 0.84 7.96 -9.33
C LEU A 18 2.29 8.30 -9.68
N PHE A 19 3.09 8.67 -8.68
CA PHE A 19 4.51 8.93 -8.85
C PHE A 19 5.27 7.68 -9.30
N SER A 20 5.02 6.54 -8.66
CA SER A 20 5.58 5.24 -9.08
C SER A 20 5.16 4.87 -10.50
N LEU A 21 3.88 5.07 -10.85
CA LEU A 21 3.38 4.83 -12.20
C LEU A 21 4.08 5.70 -13.23
N ALA A 22 4.32 6.98 -12.93
CA ALA A 22 5.04 7.88 -13.81
C ALA A 22 6.49 7.42 -14.05
N ILE A 23 7.18 6.97 -13.00
CA ILE A 23 8.53 6.40 -13.11
C ILE A 23 8.51 5.12 -13.97
N MET A 24 7.59 4.20 -13.70
CA MET A 24 7.44 2.96 -14.50
C MET A 24 7.13 3.26 -15.97
N SER A 25 6.39 4.32 -16.23
CA SER A 25 6.07 4.79 -17.58
C SER A 25 7.24 5.50 -18.29
N LYS A 26 8.40 5.59 -17.61
CA LYS A 26 9.64 6.16 -18.14
C LYS A 26 9.50 7.62 -18.58
N PHE A 27 8.75 8.42 -17.81
CA PHE A 27 8.76 9.87 -18.02
C PHE A 27 10.13 10.43 -17.62
N GLU A 28 10.67 11.31 -18.46
CA GLU A 28 11.97 11.97 -18.23
C GLU A 28 11.86 13.13 -17.24
N THR A 29 10.67 13.71 -17.13
CA THR A 29 10.37 14.80 -16.20
C THR A 29 9.06 14.52 -15.48
N ILE A 30 9.05 14.63 -14.15
CA ILE A 30 7.87 14.47 -13.30
C ILE A 30 7.73 15.74 -12.47
N VAL A 31 6.53 16.34 -12.51
CA VAL A 31 6.21 17.58 -11.82
C VAL A 31 5.21 17.30 -10.71
N LEU A 32 5.55 17.69 -9.49
CA LEU A 32 4.66 17.65 -8.34
C LEU A 32 3.92 18.99 -8.24
N ILE A 33 2.60 18.91 -8.14
CA ILE A 33 1.71 20.06 -7.98
C ILE A 33 0.73 19.76 -6.84
N GLY A 34 0.60 20.68 -5.90
CA GLY A 34 -0.31 20.52 -4.77
C GLY A 34 0.13 19.46 -3.76
N GLN A 35 1.43 19.15 -3.70
CA GLN A 35 2.01 18.20 -2.75
C GLN A 35 2.63 18.96 -1.56
N ASP A 36 1.79 19.70 -0.84
CA ASP A 36 2.26 20.50 0.31
C ASP A 36 2.94 19.65 1.38
N LEU A 37 2.43 18.46 1.66
CA LEU A 37 2.92 17.52 2.69
C LEU A 37 3.16 18.21 4.05
N ALA A 38 2.43 19.27 4.28
CA ALA A 38 2.52 20.17 5.40
C ALA A 38 1.23 20.99 5.51
N TYR A 39 1.18 21.84 6.53
CA TYR A 39 0.07 22.76 6.81
C TYR A 39 0.52 24.22 6.65
N PRO A 40 0.58 24.74 5.42
CA PRO A 40 0.92 26.15 5.20
C PRO A 40 -0.06 27.05 5.96
N ASN A 41 0.49 28.08 6.63
CA ASN A 41 -0.31 29.00 7.45
C ASN A 41 -1.15 28.32 8.55
N LYS A 42 -0.77 27.12 8.98
CA LYS A 42 -1.49 26.30 9.98
C LYS A 42 -2.90 25.88 9.54
N LYS A 43 -3.19 25.86 8.25
CA LYS A 43 -4.48 25.45 7.70
C LYS A 43 -4.46 24.00 7.24
N GLY A 44 -5.53 23.25 7.55
CA GLY A 44 -5.70 21.85 7.17
C GLY A 44 -5.97 21.67 5.68
N HIS A 45 -6.59 22.65 5.03
CA HIS A 45 -7.00 22.59 3.63
C HIS A 45 -6.77 23.93 2.92
N SER A 46 -6.78 23.90 1.59
CA SER A 46 -6.68 25.12 0.77
C SER A 46 -7.90 26.04 1.00
N SER A 47 -7.72 27.33 0.75
CA SER A 47 -8.78 28.34 0.92
C SER A 47 -10.04 28.07 0.08
N ALA A 48 -9.95 27.23 -0.94
CA ALA A 48 -11.08 26.83 -1.79
C ALA A 48 -11.80 25.55 -1.32
N SER A 49 -11.33 24.92 -0.23
CA SER A 49 -11.95 23.72 0.33
C SER A 49 -13.11 24.08 1.26
N TYR A 50 -14.10 23.17 1.36
CA TYR A 50 -15.24 23.28 2.29
C TYR A 50 -14.77 23.45 3.77
N ASP A 51 -13.63 22.84 4.15
CA ASP A 51 -13.01 22.91 5.48
C ASP A 51 -11.87 23.94 5.58
N SER A 52 -11.89 24.99 4.77
CA SER A 52 -10.82 26.00 4.70
C SER A 52 -10.57 26.77 6.01
N GLU A 53 -11.50 26.74 6.96
CA GLU A 53 -11.39 27.46 8.23
C GLU A 53 -10.76 26.65 9.37
N SER A 54 -10.54 25.34 9.18
CA SER A 54 -9.96 24.48 10.22
C SER A 54 -8.45 24.77 10.40
N ASN A 55 -8.12 25.42 11.52
CA ASN A 55 -6.72 25.53 11.94
C ASN A 55 -6.27 24.27 12.67
N ILE A 56 -5.01 23.88 12.44
CA ILE A 56 -4.41 22.77 13.19
C ILE A 56 -4.14 23.19 14.64
N ASP A 57 -4.40 22.29 15.58
CA ASP A 57 -4.04 22.47 16.99
C ASP A 57 -2.59 22.05 17.22
N ILE A 58 -1.69 23.03 17.19
CA ILE A 58 -0.24 22.82 17.34
C ILE A 58 0.11 22.31 18.75
N GLU A 59 -0.69 22.63 19.75
CA GLU A 59 -0.43 22.25 21.15
C GLU A 59 -0.74 20.79 21.43
N SER A 60 -1.45 20.12 20.51
CA SER A 60 -1.76 18.68 20.58
C SER A 60 -0.54 17.76 20.58
N GLY A 61 0.65 18.27 20.23
CA GLY A 61 1.89 17.48 20.11
C GLY A 61 1.95 16.59 18.88
N LYS A 62 0.90 16.57 18.04
CA LYS A 62 0.82 15.78 16.80
C LYS A 62 1.68 16.38 15.67
N TYR A 63 1.89 17.70 15.71
CA TYR A 63 2.52 18.48 14.65
C TYR A 63 3.95 18.88 15.01
N PHE A 64 4.85 18.82 14.04
CA PHE A 64 6.24 19.26 14.19
C PHE A 64 6.70 20.05 12.97
N LYS A 65 7.81 20.77 13.11
CA LYS A 65 8.34 21.66 12.06
C LYS A 65 9.30 20.92 11.15
N VAL A 66 9.19 21.18 9.84
CA VAL A 66 10.14 20.78 8.79
C VAL A 66 10.51 21.99 7.95
N GLU A 67 11.60 21.90 7.17
CA GLU A 67 11.98 22.96 6.23
C GLU A 67 10.93 23.06 5.10
N ASP A 68 10.52 24.28 4.78
CA ASP A 68 9.67 24.58 3.62
C ASP A 68 10.51 24.81 2.35
N ILE A 69 9.84 25.00 1.20
CA ILE A 69 10.51 25.25 -0.09
C ILE A 69 11.28 26.58 -0.14
N TYR A 70 11.05 27.49 0.79
CA TYR A 70 11.70 28.81 0.87
C TYR A 70 12.83 28.87 1.90
N GLY A 71 13.13 27.73 2.57
CA GLY A 71 14.15 27.65 3.61
C GLY A 71 13.67 28.08 5.01
N ASN A 72 12.37 28.34 5.19
CA ASN A 72 11.75 28.59 6.49
C ASN A 72 11.23 27.27 7.10
N HIS A 73 10.29 27.36 8.05
CA HIS A 73 9.69 26.21 8.68
C HIS A 73 8.18 26.18 8.48
N VAL A 74 7.66 24.98 8.19
CA VAL A 74 6.24 24.70 8.08
C VAL A 74 5.88 23.51 8.98
N TYR A 75 4.65 23.49 9.50
CA TYR A 75 4.18 22.36 10.30
C TYR A 75 3.74 21.18 9.41
N THR A 76 4.13 19.98 9.82
CA THR A 76 3.68 18.71 9.23
C THR A 76 3.26 17.74 10.31
N GLU A 77 2.73 16.59 9.92
CA GLU A 77 2.41 15.47 10.83
C GLU A 77 3.06 14.17 10.35
N GLY A 78 2.99 13.11 11.20
CA GLY A 78 3.68 11.86 10.99
C GLY A 78 3.46 11.24 9.61
N ASN A 79 2.19 11.17 9.15
CA ASN A 79 1.83 10.57 7.86
C ASN A 79 2.36 11.38 6.68
N MET A 80 2.16 12.70 6.69
CA MET A 80 2.64 13.58 5.62
C MET A 80 4.17 13.55 5.51
N ASN A 81 4.86 13.54 6.65
CA ASN A 81 6.32 13.43 6.68
C ASN A 81 6.81 12.05 6.22
N ALA A 82 6.05 10.98 6.49
CA ALA A 82 6.36 9.66 5.94
C ALA A 82 6.26 9.66 4.41
N TYR A 83 5.21 10.27 3.85
CA TYR A 83 5.07 10.42 2.39
C TYR A 83 6.21 11.26 1.80
N ARG A 84 6.58 12.37 2.45
CA ARG A 84 7.70 13.20 2.03
C ARG A 84 9.01 12.39 1.96
N LYS A 85 9.33 11.66 3.02
CA LYS A 85 10.52 10.79 3.07
C LYS A 85 10.49 9.70 2.00
N TRP A 86 9.31 9.16 1.70
CA TRP A 86 9.14 8.17 0.65
C TRP A 86 9.43 8.78 -0.74
N PHE A 87 8.92 9.99 -1.05
CA PHE A 87 9.26 10.72 -2.27
C PHE A 87 10.78 10.93 -2.36
N GLU A 88 11.42 11.46 -1.32
CA GLU A 88 12.86 11.69 -1.28
C GLU A 88 13.68 10.42 -1.55
N ALA A 89 13.32 9.31 -0.91
CA ALA A 89 13.97 8.02 -1.13
C ALA A 89 13.77 7.50 -2.57
N THR A 90 12.58 7.68 -3.13
CA THR A 90 12.27 7.25 -4.50
C THR A 90 12.99 8.12 -5.53
N ILE A 91 13.04 9.43 -5.33
CA ILE A 91 13.79 10.38 -6.16
C ILE A 91 15.28 10.01 -6.18
N SER A 92 15.86 9.73 -5.01
CA SER A 92 17.30 9.37 -4.91
C SER A 92 17.66 8.09 -5.65
N ARG A 93 16.71 7.15 -5.82
CA ARG A 93 16.90 5.90 -6.58
C ARG A 93 16.75 6.09 -8.10
N ASN A 94 16.26 7.25 -8.55
CA ASN A 94 15.98 7.53 -9.97
C ASN A 94 16.70 8.79 -10.48
N PRO A 95 18.03 8.88 -10.39
CA PRO A 95 18.78 10.11 -10.69
C PRO A 95 18.75 10.54 -12.17
N SER A 96 18.28 9.71 -13.06
CA SER A 96 18.11 10.02 -14.49
C SER A 96 16.82 10.78 -14.81
N ILE A 97 15.90 10.88 -13.86
CA ILE A 97 14.62 11.57 -14.02
C ILE A 97 14.74 12.96 -13.40
N ARG A 98 14.24 13.97 -14.11
CA ARG A 98 14.13 15.33 -13.58
C ARG A 98 12.85 15.43 -12.74
N PHE A 99 13.00 15.75 -11.47
CA PHE A 99 11.87 15.95 -10.56
C PHE A 99 11.73 17.42 -10.22
N ILE A 100 10.54 17.97 -10.43
CA ILE A 100 10.23 19.38 -10.18
C ILE A 100 9.13 19.47 -9.13
N ASP A 101 9.31 20.33 -8.14
CA ASP A 101 8.28 20.71 -7.20
C ASP A 101 7.75 22.10 -7.59
N ALA A 102 6.53 22.10 -8.12
CA ALA A 102 5.81 23.31 -8.53
C ALA A 102 4.56 23.53 -7.66
N THR A 103 4.62 23.06 -6.42
CA THR A 103 3.52 23.23 -5.45
C THR A 103 3.38 24.68 -4.97
N GLU A 104 4.47 25.47 -5.05
CA GLU A 104 4.53 26.88 -4.64
C GLU A 104 4.27 27.08 -3.14
N GLY A 105 4.52 26.06 -2.31
CA GLY A 105 4.37 26.04 -0.86
C GLY A 105 4.76 24.70 -0.26
N GLY A 106 4.42 24.50 1.02
CA GLY A 106 4.57 23.22 1.70
C GLY A 106 5.99 22.84 2.12
N ALA A 107 6.14 21.58 2.53
CA ALA A 107 7.41 21.01 2.98
C ALA A 107 8.33 20.74 1.80
N LYS A 108 9.60 21.10 1.92
CA LYS A 108 10.61 20.83 0.91
C LYS A 108 10.82 19.32 0.73
N ILE A 109 10.74 18.87 -0.51
CA ILE A 109 11.03 17.51 -0.92
C ILE A 109 12.45 17.47 -1.48
N LYS A 110 13.37 16.79 -0.81
CA LYS A 110 14.78 16.74 -1.23
C LYS A 110 14.92 16.03 -2.57
N GLY A 111 15.75 16.60 -3.43
CA GLY A 111 16.04 16.06 -4.77
C GLY A 111 15.12 16.58 -5.85
N THR A 112 14.15 17.46 -5.52
CA THR A 112 13.38 18.20 -6.52
C THR A 112 14.01 19.54 -6.82
N GLU A 113 13.80 20.01 -8.04
CA GLU A 113 14.03 21.39 -8.46
C GLU A 113 12.78 22.21 -8.13
N ILE A 114 12.95 23.33 -7.42
CA ILE A 114 11.82 24.21 -7.07
C ILE A 114 11.57 25.18 -8.21
N MET A 115 10.36 25.12 -8.77
CA MET A 115 9.93 26.02 -9.86
C MET A 115 8.51 26.53 -9.58
N THR A 116 8.15 27.68 -10.16
CA THR A 116 6.74 28.08 -10.24
C THR A 116 6.02 27.26 -11.31
N LEU A 117 4.71 27.01 -11.12
CA LEU A 117 3.90 26.32 -12.12
C LEU A 117 3.95 27.04 -13.48
N SER A 118 3.94 28.38 -13.47
CA SER A 118 4.08 29.21 -14.68
C SER A 118 5.39 28.94 -15.41
N SER A 119 6.49 28.83 -14.68
CA SER A 119 7.82 28.50 -15.29
C SER A 119 7.81 27.12 -15.89
N VAL A 120 7.24 26.11 -15.20
CA VAL A 120 7.11 24.74 -15.71
C VAL A 120 6.28 24.70 -16.98
N ILE A 121 5.13 25.39 -17.01
CA ILE A 121 4.28 25.46 -18.21
C ILE A 121 5.07 26.04 -19.38
N ASN A 122 5.77 27.14 -19.16
CA ASN A 122 6.55 27.80 -20.21
C ASN A 122 7.70 26.95 -20.69
N GLU A 123 8.34 26.17 -19.84
CA GLU A 123 9.49 25.35 -20.20
C GLU A 123 9.08 23.99 -20.77
N CYS A 124 8.14 23.29 -20.11
CA CYS A 124 7.85 21.89 -20.40
C CYS A 124 6.62 21.69 -21.30
N CYS A 125 5.70 22.67 -21.38
CA CYS A 125 4.43 22.53 -22.13
C CYS A 125 4.41 23.27 -23.45
N ASN A 126 5.54 23.63 -24.00
CA ASN A 126 5.67 24.43 -25.25
C ASN A 126 5.18 23.69 -26.52
N LYS A 127 5.00 22.39 -26.45
CA LYS A 127 4.49 21.58 -27.58
C LYS A 127 3.22 20.87 -27.14
N LEU A 128 2.10 21.21 -27.76
CA LEU A 128 0.90 20.40 -27.63
C LEU A 128 1.20 18.98 -28.13
N SER A 129 0.91 17.99 -27.31
CA SER A 129 0.99 16.60 -27.75
C SER A 129 -0.09 16.36 -28.79
N GLU A 130 0.32 16.10 -30.05
CA GLU A 130 -0.61 15.67 -31.10
C GLU A 130 -1.11 14.23 -30.89
N LYS A 131 -0.64 13.54 -29.85
CA LYS A 131 -1.01 12.16 -29.58
C LYS A 131 -2.42 12.09 -29.08
N ASN A 132 -3.25 11.35 -29.78
CA ASN A 132 -4.59 10.98 -29.30
C ASN A 132 -4.47 9.86 -28.26
N TRP A 133 -4.35 10.24 -27.00
CA TRP A 133 -4.19 9.30 -25.88
C TRP A 133 -5.37 8.33 -25.75
N ILE A 134 -6.60 8.78 -26.06
CA ILE A 134 -7.80 7.92 -26.04
C ILE A 134 -7.64 6.80 -27.08
N LYS A 135 -7.16 7.14 -28.28
CA LYS A 135 -6.91 6.14 -29.31
C LYS A 135 -5.81 5.17 -28.89
N ILE A 136 -4.70 5.68 -28.32
CA ILE A 136 -3.59 4.84 -27.86
C ILE A 136 -4.08 3.85 -26.79
N VAL A 137 -4.89 4.30 -25.82
CA VAL A 137 -5.45 3.42 -24.79
C VAL A 137 -6.40 2.38 -25.38
N ASN A 138 -7.26 2.79 -26.32
CA ASN A 138 -8.19 1.88 -26.99
C ASN A 138 -7.51 0.86 -27.91
N ASP A 139 -6.36 1.25 -28.50
CA ASP A 139 -5.55 0.40 -29.37
C ASP A 139 -4.57 -0.50 -28.58
N CYS A 140 -4.51 -0.35 -27.25
CA CYS A 140 -3.70 -1.23 -26.41
C CYS A 140 -4.09 -2.69 -26.64
N PRO A 141 -3.12 -3.60 -26.79
CA PRO A 141 -3.41 -5.02 -26.92
C PRO A 141 -4.18 -5.51 -25.68
N LYS A 142 -5.13 -6.41 -25.92
CA LYS A 142 -5.87 -7.04 -24.80
C LYS A 142 -4.87 -7.65 -23.83
N LEU A 143 -5.05 -7.38 -22.55
CA LEU A 143 -4.15 -7.84 -21.48
C LEU A 143 -3.96 -9.37 -21.44
N MET A 144 -4.93 -10.13 -21.95
CA MET A 144 -4.89 -11.58 -21.97
C MET A 144 -5.16 -12.13 -23.37
N ASN A 145 -4.30 -13.02 -23.83
CA ASN A 145 -4.60 -13.87 -24.99
C ASN A 145 -5.59 -14.99 -24.61
N LYS A 146 -6.03 -15.78 -25.61
CA LYS A 146 -7.01 -16.85 -25.38
C LYS A 146 -6.56 -17.89 -24.35
N GLU A 147 -5.29 -18.26 -24.38
CA GLU A 147 -4.73 -19.24 -23.45
C GLU A 147 -4.67 -18.72 -22.03
N GLN A 148 -4.20 -17.49 -21.85
CA GLN A 148 -4.17 -16.81 -20.55
C GLN A 148 -5.58 -16.63 -19.96
N ARG A 149 -6.58 -16.33 -20.84
CA ARG A 149 -7.98 -16.26 -20.41
C ARG A 149 -8.49 -17.61 -19.92
N LYS A 150 -8.17 -18.70 -20.64
CA LYS A 150 -8.53 -20.07 -20.24
C LYS A 150 -7.93 -20.43 -18.89
N GLN A 151 -6.65 -20.12 -18.67
CA GLN A 151 -5.97 -20.32 -17.40
C GLN A 151 -6.62 -19.52 -16.26
N ALA A 152 -6.99 -18.25 -16.52
CA ALA A 152 -7.69 -17.44 -15.54
C ALA A 152 -9.05 -18.02 -15.13
N ILE A 153 -9.81 -18.55 -16.11
CA ILE A 153 -11.09 -19.22 -15.86
C ILE A 153 -10.89 -20.49 -15.02
N GLU A 154 -9.84 -21.26 -15.30
CA GLU A 154 -9.51 -22.46 -14.52
C GLU A 154 -9.15 -22.12 -13.07
N ILE A 155 -8.36 -21.07 -12.85
CA ILE A 155 -8.02 -20.56 -11.51
C ILE A 155 -9.29 -20.12 -10.78
N LEU A 156 -10.13 -19.32 -11.44
CA LEU A 156 -11.41 -18.89 -10.86
C LEU A 156 -12.32 -20.08 -10.52
N GLY A 157 -12.34 -21.12 -11.36
CA GLY A 157 -13.13 -22.32 -11.11
C GLY A 157 -12.68 -23.12 -9.87
N LYS A 158 -11.40 -23.07 -9.52
CA LYS A 158 -10.84 -23.70 -8.32
C LYS A 158 -10.92 -22.82 -7.06
N MET A 159 -11.19 -21.53 -7.23
CA MET A 159 -11.16 -20.56 -6.13
C MET A 159 -12.03 -20.96 -4.93
N PRO A 160 -13.30 -21.39 -5.06
CA PRO A 160 -14.10 -21.76 -3.91
C PRO A 160 -13.49 -22.87 -3.07
N GLN A 161 -12.94 -23.90 -3.71
CA GLN A 161 -12.29 -25.02 -3.02
C GLN A 161 -10.99 -24.57 -2.33
N ASN A 162 -10.20 -23.72 -2.97
CA ASN A 162 -8.96 -23.22 -2.39
C ASN A 162 -9.23 -22.27 -1.22
N LEU A 163 -10.29 -21.47 -1.28
CA LEU A 163 -10.71 -20.63 -0.15
C LEU A 163 -11.17 -21.45 1.04
N GLU A 164 -11.89 -22.55 0.82
CA GLU A 164 -12.30 -23.44 1.91
C GLU A 164 -11.08 -24.09 2.58
N TYR A 165 -10.12 -24.58 1.79
CA TYR A 165 -8.86 -25.11 2.32
C TYR A 165 -8.09 -24.08 3.16
N LEU A 166 -7.99 -22.81 2.67
CA LEU A 166 -7.35 -21.76 3.44
C LEU A 166 -8.10 -21.43 4.73
N LYS A 167 -9.42 -21.49 4.69
CA LYS A 167 -10.26 -21.26 5.86
C LYS A 167 -10.01 -22.31 6.93
N GLU A 168 -10.07 -23.59 6.57
CA GLU A 168 -9.78 -24.69 7.52
C GLU A 168 -8.38 -24.53 8.13
N MET A 169 -7.36 -24.24 7.30
CA MET A 169 -5.99 -24.03 7.78
C MET A 169 -5.87 -22.83 8.75
N LEU A 170 -6.61 -21.74 8.50
CA LEU A 170 -6.63 -20.56 9.37
C LEU A 170 -7.38 -20.84 10.69
N ASP A 171 -8.47 -21.60 10.64
CA ASP A 171 -9.20 -22.03 11.85
C ASP A 171 -8.31 -22.92 12.73
N ASP A 172 -7.61 -23.90 12.16
CA ASP A 172 -6.59 -24.70 12.87
C ASP A 172 -5.49 -23.83 13.47
N GLY A 173 -5.06 -22.81 12.72
CA GLY A 173 -4.10 -21.83 13.19
C GLY A 173 -4.60 -21.00 14.37
N MET A 174 -5.86 -20.63 14.40
CA MET A 174 -6.49 -19.94 15.53
C MET A 174 -6.52 -20.83 16.79
N GLU A 175 -6.83 -22.13 16.64
CA GLU A 175 -6.77 -23.09 17.74
C GLU A 175 -5.33 -23.25 18.26
N THR A 176 -4.36 -23.28 17.38
CA THR A 176 -2.93 -23.35 17.75
C THR A 176 -2.48 -22.10 18.49
N ILE A 177 -2.94 -20.92 18.09
CA ILE A 177 -2.71 -19.66 18.82
C ILE A 177 -3.28 -19.72 20.24
N GLU A 178 -4.48 -20.22 20.41
CA GLU A 178 -5.09 -20.37 21.74
C GLU A 178 -4.31 -21.37 22.60
N ARG A 179 -3.83 -22.48 22.02
CA ARG A 179 -2.98 -23.47 22.70
C ARG A 179 -1.68 -22.84 23.22
N ILE A 180 -0.98 -22.04 22.39
CA ILE A 180 0.21 -21.31 22.80
C ILE A 180 -0.12 -20.33 23.94
N ARG A 181 -1.20 -19.59 23.83
CA ARG A 181 -1.62 -18.60 24.84
C ARG A 181 -1.90 -19.22 26.20
N ASN A 182 -2.52 -20.39 26.22
CA ASN A 182 -2.88 -21.08 27.47
C ASN A 182 -1.69 -21.73 28.17
N ASN A 183 -0.57 -21.96 27.47
CA ASN A 183 0.62 -22.64 27.99
C ASN A 183 1.87 -21.73 28.03
N LYS A 184 1.68 -20.42 28.20
CA LYS A 184 2.77 -19.38 28.17
C LYS A 184 3.96 -19.61 29.10
N GLY A 185 3.79 -20.34 30.18
CA GLY A 185 4.87 -20.61 31.15
C GLY A 185 5.84 -21.73 30.75
N GLU A 186 5.56 -22.46 29.65
CA GLU A 186 6.24 -23.68 29.27
C GLU A 186 6.90 -23.60 27.87
N LEU A 187 7.47 -22.46 27.52
CA LEU A 187 8.08 -22.20 26.19
C LEU A 187 9.16 -23.20 25.76
N GLU A 188 9.73 -23.95 26.68
CA GLU A 188 10.69 -25.03 26.41
C GLU A 188 10.02 -26.39 26.12
N ASN A 189 8.71 -26.49 26.28
CA ASN A 189 7.95 -27.70 26.01
C ASN A 189 7.96 -28.00 24.51
N ASP A 190 8.20 -29.26 24.13
CA ASP A 190 8.22 -29.70 22.72
C ASP A 190 6.87 -29.51 22.03
N GLU A 191 5.76 -29.52 22.76
CA GLU A 191 4.44 -29.25 22.27
C GLU A 191 4.28 -27.77 21.80
N ILE A 192 4.82 -26.83 22.57
CA ILE A 192 4.82 -25.41 22.21
C ILE A 192 5.71 -25.15 21.00
N LYS A 193 6.88 -25.79 20.93
CA LYS A 193 7.77 -25.69 19.76
C LYS A 193 7.07 -26.19 18.51
N LYS A 194 6.31 -27.30 18.59
CA LYS A 194 5.50 -27.81 17.49
C LYS A 194 4.40 -26.85 17.08
N SER A 195 3.73 -26.25 18.03
CA SER A 195 2.68 -25.24 17.76
C SER A 195 3.26 -23.98 17.07
N ILE A 196 4.46 -23.53 17.46
CA ILE A 196 5.16 -22.44 16.77
C ILE A 196 5.50 -22.84 15.32
N GLN A 197 5.96 -24.07 15.12
CA GLN A 197 6.26 -24.60 13.79
C GLN A 197 4.99 -24.62 12.90
N GLU A 198 3.86 -25.06 13.42
CA GLU A 198 2.57 -25.02 12.72
C GLU A 198 2.19 -23.61 12.29
N ILE A 199 2.34 -22.60 13.16
CA ILE A 199 2.12 -21.18 12.83
C ILE A 199 3.06 -20.69 11.71
N MET A 200 4.34 -21.09 11.75
CA MET A 200 5.31 -20.73 10.71
C MET A 200 4.93 -21.32 9.34
N GLU A 201 4.45 -22.57 9.31
CA GLU A 201 3.99 -23.23 8.08
C GLU A 201 2.77 -22.54 7.49
N ILE A 202 1.76 -22.18 8.31
CA ILE A 202 0.60 -21.40 7.89
C ILE A 202 1.03 -20.06 7.29
N ASN A 203 1.92 -19.34 7.97
CA ASN A 203 2.41 -18.05 7.49
C ASN A 203 3.18 -18.18 6.16
N SER A 204 3.92 -19.27 5.95
CA SER A 204 4.58 -19.55 4.67
C SER A 204 3.55 -19.74 3.53
N VAL A 205 2.50 -20.50 3.78
CA VAL A 205 1.41 -20.68 2.79
C VAL A 205 0.74 -19.34 2.47
N LEU A 206 0.47 -18.50 3.48
CA LEU A 206 -0.13 -17.19 3.27
C LEU A 206 0.77 -16.24 2.44
N GLN A 207 2.10 -16.37 2.56
CA GLN A 207 3.02 -15.55 1.76
C GLN A 207 3.08 -15.97 0.30
N ASP A 208 3.00 -17.26 0.03
CA ASP A 208 3.28 -17.83 -1.30
C ASP A 208 2.03 -18.08 -2.14
N SER A 209 0.86 -18.32 -1.53
CA SER A 209 -0.35 -18.66 -2.25
C SER A 209 -0.91 -17.47 -3.06
N LEU A 210 -1.45 -17.79 -4.23
CA LEU A 210 -2.14 -16.81 -5.09
C LEU A 210 -3.40 -16.28 -4.40
N GLU A 211 -4.14 -17.17 -3.76
CA GLU A 211 -5.38 -16.87 -3.07
C GLU A 211 -5.15 -15.89 -1.92
N ALA A 212 -4.12 -16.11 -1.11
CA ALA A 212 -3.76 -15.19 -0.03
C ALA A 212 -3.35 -13.79 -0.55
N LYS A 213 -2.66 -13.73 -1.70
CA LYS A 213 -2.33 -12.45 -2.36
C LYS A 213 -3.58 -11.71 -2.84
N ILE A 214 -4.56 -12.43 -3.37
CA ILE A 214 -5.84 -11.84 -3.77
C ILE A 214 -6.65 -11.40 -2.54
N LEU A 215 -6.71 -12.25 -1.50
CA LEU A 215 -7.37 -11.92 -0.23
C LEU A 215 -6.74 -10.70 0.46
N GLY A 216 -5.45 -10.45 0.26
CA GLY A 216 -4.79 -9.25 0.73
C GLY A 216 -5.45 -7.95 0.28
N MET A 217 -6.15 -7.94 -0.87
CA MET A 217 -6.91 -6.79 -1.34
C MET A 217 -8.17 -6.53 -0.50
N TYR A 218 -8.79 -7.59 0.04
CA TYR A 218 -9.93 -7.50 0.95
C TYR A 218 -9.50 -7.22 2.40
N ASN A 219 -8.24 -7.47 2.72
CA ASN A 219 -7.68 -7.38 4.06
C ASN A 219 -6.72 -6.18 4.23
N ALA A 220 -6.78 -5.19 3.36
CA ALA A 220 -5.82 -4.10 3.31
C ALA A 220 -5.68 -3.33 4.64
N GLU A 221 -6.78 -3.10 5.35
CA GLU A 221 -6.79 -2.41 6.65
C GLU A 221 -6.09 -3.24 7.74
N THR A 222 -6.41 -4.53 7.83
CA THR A 222 -5.78 -5.45 8.79
C THR A 222 -4.31 -5.66 8.44
N GLY A 223 -3.98 -5.82 7.16
CA GLY A 223 -2.61 -5.93 6.67
C GLY A 223 -1.75 -4.71 7.02
N TYR A 224 -2.31 -3.51 6.89
CA TYR A 224 -1.65 -2.28 7.33
C TYR A 224 -1.40 -2.27 8.84
N THR A 225 -2.40 -2.65 9.64
CA THR A 225 -2.31 -2.69 11.11
C THR A 225 -1.26 -3.69 11.58
N VAL A 226 -1.22 -4.89 10.97
CA VAL A 226 -0.21 -5.92 11.25
C VAL A 226 1.19 -5.44 10.86
N ALA A 227 1.35 -4.83 9.69
CA ALA A 227 2.63 -4.28 9.24
C ALA A 227 3.14 -3.17 10.17
N MET A 228 2.25 -2.27 10.61
CA MET A 228 2.60 -1.20 11.55
C MET A 228 2.97 -1.73 12.94
N SER A 229 2.30 -2.79 13.40
CA SER A 229 2.64 -3.47 14.66
C SER A 229 4.01 -4.14 14.57
N ALA A 230 4.31 -4.82 13.47
CA ALA A 230 5.62 -5.42 13.21
C ALA A 230 6.76 -4.37 13.16
N TYR A 231 6.47 -3.17 12.67
CA TYR A 231 7.45 -2.07 12.64
C TYR A 231 7.80 -1.57 14.04
N ARG A 232 6.81 -1.50 14.93
CA ARG A 232 7.02 -1.12 16.35
C ARG A 232 7.83 -2.15 17.13
N VAL A 233 7.62 -3.44 16.86
CA VAL A 233 8.35 -4.56 17.50
C VAL A 233 9.83 -4.59 17.11
N LYS A 234 10.22 -4.06 15.94
CA LYS A 234 11.62 -3.99 15.51
C LYS A 234 12.49 -2.98 16.27
N GLU A 235 11.91 -2.04 16.98
CA GLU A 235 12.66 -1.06 17.80
C GLU A 235 13.03 -1.63 19.19
N ASP A 236 12.31 -2.67 19.68
CA ASP A 236 12.61 -3.37 20.93
C ASP A 236 12.98 -4.84 20.65
N ILE A 237 14.25 -5.22 20.82
CA ILE A 237 14.85 -6.52 20.46
C ILE A 237 14.32 -7.69 21.31
N LYS A 238 13.32 -7.49 22.14
CA LYS A 238 12.57 -8.55 22.82
C LYS A 238 11.13 -8.56 22.34
N SER A 239 10.91 -9.00 21.09
CA SER A 239 9.56 -9.37 20.70
C SER A 239 9.13 -10.57 21.56
N ASP A 240 8.30 -10.30 22.55
CA ASP A 240 7.68 -11.31 23.36
C ASP A 240 6.84 -12.21 22.45
N VAL A 241 6.84 -13.51 22.70
CA VAL A 241 6.00 -14.49 21.99
C VAL A 241 4.53 -14.01 21.91
N ASP A 242 4.10 -13.29 22.94
CA ASP A 242 2.79 -12.66 23.01
C ASP A 242 2.48 -11.67 21.87
N ASP A 243 3.43 -10.84 21.49
CA ASP A 243 3.26 -9.88 20.40
C ASP A 243 3.16 -10.59 19.05
N ILE A 244 3.98 -11.63 18.84
CA ILE A 244 3.94 -12.45 17.63
C ILE A 244 2.60 -13.18 17.52
N VAL A 245 2.16 -13.84 18.60
CA VAL A 245 0.89 -14.55 18.66
C VAL A 245 -0.28 -13.61 18.40
N LYS A 246 -0.27 -12.42 19.00
CA LYS A 246 -1.29 -11.39 18.77
C LYS A 246 -1.33 -10.91 17.31
N MET A 247 -0.17 -10.72 16.69
CA MET A 247 -0.08 -10.33 15.29
C MET A 247 -0.61 -11.42 14.36
N CYS A 248 -0.27 -12.69 14.62
CA CYS A 248 -0.79 -13.82 13.86
C CYS A 248 -2.32 -13.92 14.01
N GLU A 249 -2.86 -13.78 15.22
CA GLU A 249 -4.29 -13.77 15.47
C GLU A 249 -5.02 -12.67 14.68
N MET A 250 -4.50 -11.45 14.72
CA MET A 250 -5.08 -10.33 13.95
C MET A 250 -5.04 -10.60 12.45
N SER A 251 -3.93 -11.13 11.95
CA SER A 251 -3.75 -11.48 10.54
C SER A 251 -4.75 -12.56 10.11
N TYR A 252 -4.87 -13.65 10.88
CA TYR A 252 -5.75 -14.77 10.57
C TYR A 252 -7.21 -14.36 10.59
N LYS A 253 -7.67 -13.59 11.60
CA LYS A 253 -9.02 -13.01 11.61
C LYS A 253 -9.30 -12.14 10.39
N GLY A 254 -8.32 -11.33 9.96
CA GLY A 254 -8.45 -10.54 8.76
C GLY A 254 -8.57 -11.38 7.49
N TYR A 255 -7.80 -12.45 7.36
CA TYR A 255 -7.93 -13.37 6.23
C TYR A 255 -9.26 -14.14 6.25
N LEU A 256 -9.74 -14.60 7.41
CA LEU A 256 -11.04 -15.25 7.55
C LEU A 256 -12.17 -14.32 7.09
N GLN A 257 -12.16 -13.08 7.53
CA GLN A 257 -13.12 -12.07 7.07
C GLN A 257 -13.02 -11.80 5.57
N ALA A 258 -11.81 -11.74 5.04
CA ALA A 258 -11.57 -11.56 3.60
C ALA A 258 -12.10 -12.74 2.77
N ILE A 259 -11.96 -13.98 3.28
CA ILE A 259 -12.53 -15.18 2.65
C ILE A 259 -14.06 -15.07 2.59
N GLU A 260 -14.73 -14.72 3.68
CA GLU A 260 -16.18 -14.54 3.69
C GLU A 260 -16.64 -13.48 2.67
N ASN A 261 -15.99 -12.33 2.65
CA ASN A 261 -16.31 -11.26 1.70
C ASN A 261 -16.10 -11.73 0.25
N MET A 262 -14.99 -12.39 -0.03
CA MET A 262 -14.69 -12.90 -1.36
C MET A 262 -15.65 -14.00 -1.82
N GLN A 263 -16.08 -14.89 -0.92
CA GLN A 263 -17.08 -15.91 -1.23
C GLN A 263 -18.42 -15.29 -1.62
N VAL A 264 -18.83 -14.22 -0.93
CA VAL A 264 -20.04 -13.46 -1.27
C VAL A 264 -19.91 -12.83 -2.67
N ASP A 265 -18.80 -12.17 -2.94
CA ASP A 265 -18.55 -11.54 -4.24
C ASP A 265 -18.43 -12.57 -5.35
N TYR A 266 -17.75 -13.69 -5.11
CA TYR A 266 -17.65 -14.80 -6.05
C TYR A 266 -19.06 -15.31 -6.47
N ASN A 267 -19.92 -15.59 -5.49
CA ASN A 267 -21.25 -16.09 -5.75
C ASN A 267 -22.14 -15.08 -6.46
N ASN A 268 -21.96 -13.78 -6.20
CA ASN A 268 -22.78 -12.73 -6.80
C ASN A 268 -22.34 -12.32 -8.20
N TYR A 269 -21.04 -12.38 -8.51
CA TYR A 269 -20.48 -11.74 -9.71
C TYR A 269 -19.78 -12.70 -10.66
N ILE A 270 -19.41 -13.89 -10.22
CA ILE A 270 -18.69 -14.85 -11.06
C ILE A 270 -19.66 -15.87 -11.68
N ASP A 271 -19.93 -15.71 -12.97
CA ASP A 271 -20.65 -16.68 -13.78
C ASP A 271 -19.69 -17.26 -14.83
N LEU A 272 -19.09 -18.41 -14.50
CA LEU A 272 -18.09 -19.06 -15.34
C LEU A 272 -18.64 -19.43 -16.72
N THR A 273 -19.97 -19.58 -16.88
CA THR A 273 -20.58 -19.90 -18.18
C THR A 273 -20.51 -18.73 -19.15
N LYS A 274 -20.45 -17.50 -18.64
CA LYS A 274 -20.33 -16.26 -19.43
C LYS A 274 -18.88 -15.86 -19.73
N LEU A 275 -17.91 -16.54 -19.13
CA LEU A 275 -16.48 -16.24 -19.28
C LEU A 275 -15.82 -17.02 -20.42
N ASN A 276 -16.50 -18.05 -20.96
CA ASN A 276 -16.01 -18.89 -22.06
C ASN A 276 -16.12 -18.24 -23.44
#